data_ca97e4f4fae0b324496156508f3828b8
#
_entry.id   ca97e4f4fae0b324496156508f3828b8
#
_cell.length_a   1.000
_cell.length_b   1.000
_cell.length_c   1.000
_cell.angle_alpha   90.00
_cell.angle_beta   90.00
_cell.angle_gamma   90.00
#
_symmetry.space_group_name_H-M   'P 1'
#
loop_
_entity.id
_entity.type
_entity.pdbx_description
1 polymer ?
#
loop_
_entity_poly.entity_id
_entity_poly.type
_entity_poly.pdbx_seq_one_letter_code
_entity_poly.pdbx_strand_id
1 'polypeptide(L)'
;MPLIPKLIPNTAVLQRIATLPLTTYQADETVFSAGTKTGRLLILRKGAVTIEKEGIEIAKVTEPGAVLGELSALLDQSHTADVRTLETSQFRVARAELLEEDPVILLYVAAILAQRLNLASGALIELKGQVQLHHIVGKSIGKAVKKMEELLSATGADLVYAPGI
;
A
#
# COMPACT_ATOMS: atom_id res chain seq x y z
N MET A 1 -8.75 -2.46 -11.72
CA MET A 1 -9.96 -2.71 -10.90
C MET A 1 -9.51 -3.11 -9.50
N PRO A 2 -9.94 -2.41 -8.45
CA PRO A 2 -9.51 -2.76 -7.10
C PRO A 2 -9.92 -4.20 -6.78
N LEU A 3 -9.01 -4.96 -6.18
CA LEU A 3 -9.30 -6.31 -5.72
C LEU A 3 -10.26 -6.25 -4.55
N ILE A 4 -11.47 -6.71 -4.78
CA ILE A 4 -12.48 -6.83 -3.75
C ILE A 4 -12.32 -8.21 -3.12
N PRO A 5 -12.32 -8.33 -1.77
CA PRO A 5 -12.19 -9.61 -1.10
C PRO A 5 -13.26 -10.59 -1.58
N LYS A 6 -12.86 -11.82 -1.94
CA LYS A 6 -13.82 -12.87 -2.33
C LYS A 6 -14.84 -13.22 -1.22
N LEU A 7 -14.49 -12.90 0.02
CA LEU A 7 -15.32 -13.17 1.21
C LEU A 7 -16.51 -12.21 1.37
N ILE A 8 -16.55 -11.10 0.62
CA ILE A 8 -17.60 -10.10 0.72
C ILE A 8 -18.14 -9.83 -0.69
N PRO A 9 -19.47 -9.73 -0.89
CA PRO A 9 -20.02 -9.32 -2.16
C PRO A 9 -19.48 -7.96 -2.60
N ASN A 10 -19.02 -7.85 -3.84
CA ASN A 10 -18.48 -6.61 -4.41
C ASN A 10 -19.41 -5.42 -4.21
N THR A 11 -20.71 -5.65 -4.33
CA THR A 11 -21.75 -4.64 -4.12
C THR A 11 -21.74 -4.07 -2.71
N ALA A 12 -21.55 -4.91 -1.69
CA ALA A 12 -21.51 -4.47 -0.29
C ALA A 12 -20.30 -3.54 -0.03
N VAL A 13 -19.12 -3.90 -0.55
CA VAL A 13 -17.91 -3.06 -0.44
C VAL A 13 -18.11 -1.71 -1.12
N LEU A 14 -18.58 -1.72 -2.37
CA LEU A 14 -18.79 -0.48 -3.13
C LEU A 14 -19.84 0.42 -2.49
N GLN A 15 -20.96 -0.15 -2.03
CA GLN A 15 -21.99 0.58 -1.30
C GLN A 15 -21.43 1.21 -0.02
N ARG A 16 -20.65 0.44 0.75
CA ARG A 16 -20.09 0.94 1.99
C ARG A 16 -19.08 2.06 1.76
N ILE A 17 -18.16 1.90 0.80
CA ILE A 17 -17.22 2.97 0.41
C ILE A 17 -17.98 4.21 -0.08
N ALA A 18 -19.06 4.06 -0.82
CA ALA A 18 -19.84 5.18 -1.33
C ALA A 18 -20.50 6.03 -0.24
N THR A 19 -20.73 5.49 0.96
CA THR A 19 -21.27 6.24 2.11
C THR A 19 -20.25 7.10 2.82
N LEU A 20 -18.94 6.85 2.59
CA LEU A 20 -17.87 7.63 3.23
C LEU A 20 -17.84 9.07 2.72
N PRO A 21 -17.46 10.05 3.58
CA PRO A 21 -17.28 11.43 3.18
C PRO A 21 -16.34 11.56 1.98
N LEU A 22 -16.64 12.51 1.10
CA LEU A 22 -15.83 12.83 -0.07
C LEU A 22 -14.99 14.07 0.20
N THR A 23 -13.72 14.04 -0.17
CA THR A 23 -12.83 15.21 -0.19
C THR A 23 -12.18 15.36 -1.54
N THR A 24 -11.78 16.57 -1.88
CA THR A 24 -11.09 16.90 -3.13
C THR A 24 -9.82 17.67 -2.80
N TYR A 25 -8.71 17.27 -3.43
CA TYR A 25 -7.44 17.97 -3.42
C TYR A 25 -7.15 18.46 -4.84
N GLN A 26 -6.59 19.67 -4.94
CA GLN A 26 -6.14 20.21 -6.22
C GLN A 26 -4.81 19.54 -6.62
N ALA A 27 -4.36 19.78 -7.85
CA ALA A 27 -3.03 19.34 -8.28
C ALA A 27 -1.94 19.91 -7.36
N ASP A 28 -0.88 19.15 -7.13
CA ASP A 28 0.28 19.49 -6.30
C ASP A 28 0.00 19.69 -4.80
N GLU A 29 -1.20 19.35 -4.32
CA GLU A 29 -1.49 19.39 -2.89
C GLU A 29 -0.94 18.17 -2.16
N THR A 30 -0.42 18.40 -0.94
CA THR A 30 0.02 17.33 -0.04
C THR A 30 -1.19 16.72 0.66
N VAL A 31 -1.38 15.43 0.47
CA VAL A 31 -2.46 14.63 1.07
C VAL A 31 -2.05 14.07 2.43
N PHE A 32 -0.84 13.51 2.49
CA PHE A 32 -0.17 13.05 3.72
C PHE A 32 1.29 13.48 3.71
N SER A 33 1.82 13.80 4.89
CA SER A 33 3.25 14.08 5.08
C SER A 33 3.88 13.00 5.95
N ALA A 34 5.05 12.52 5.54
CA ALA A 34 5.86 11.60 6.34
C ALA A 34 6.12 12.17 7.74
N GLY A 35 6.09 11.31 8.75
CA GLY A 35 6.26 11.71 10.15
C GLY A 35 5.03 12.30 10.82
N THR A 36 3.95 12.60 10.09
CA THR A 36 2.68 13.08 10.66
C THR A 36 1.72 11.93 10.94
N LYS A 37 0.84 12.11 11.93
CA LYS A 37 -0.22 11.15 12.28
C LYS A 37 -1.57 11.82 12.11
N THR A 38 -2.39 11.34 11.18
CA THR A 38 -3.68 11.98 10.87
C THR A 38 -4.89 11.20 11.36
N GLY A 39 -4.73 9.92 11.73
CA GLY A 39 -5.84 9.03 12.10
C GLY A 39 -6.84 8.82 10.95
N ARG A 40 -6.41 9.00 9.71
CA ARG A 40 -7.28 8.86 8.53
C ARG A 40 -6.64 7.94 7.50
N LEU A 41 -7.50 7.23 6.79
CA LEU A 41 -7.18 6.57 5.53
C LEU A 41 -8.04 7.14 4.41
N LEU A 42 -7.52 7.14 3.22
CA LEU A 42 -8.17 7.70 2.04
C LEU A 42 -8.30 6.61 0.97
N ILE A 43 -9.45 6.54 0.32
CA ILE A 43 -9.70 5.63 -0.80
C ILE A 43 -9.84 6.49 -2.05
N LEU A 44 -8.94 6.31 -3.00
CA LEU A 44 -8.94 7.07 -4.24
C LEU A 44 -10.22 6.78 -5.03
N ARG A 45 -10.98 7.81 -5.37
CA ARG A 45 -12.15 7.72 -6.24
C ARG A 45 -11.78 8.07 -7.68
N LYS A 46 -11.03 9.15 -7.86
CA LYS A 46 -10.62 9.67 -9.17
C LYS A 46 -9.37 10.52 -9.00
N GLY A 47 -8.49 10.54 -10.00
CA GLY A 47 -7.29 11.34 -10.01
C GLY A 47 -6.02 10.49 -9.92
N ALA A 48 -4.92 11.14 -9.60
CA ALA A 48 -3.60 10.53 -9.51
C ALA A 48 -2.77 11.15 -8.38
N VAL A 49 -2.02 10.29 -7.68
CA VAL A 49 -1.06 10.72 -6.66
C VAL A 49 0.30 10.09 -6.88
N THR A 50 1.34 10.77 -6.41
CA THR A 50 2.68 10.20 -6.22
C THR A 50 2.91 9.92 -4.75
N ILE A 51 3.64 8.85 -4.46
CA ILE A 51 4.09 8.46 -3.13
C ILE A 51 5.60 8.58 -3.12
N GLU A 52 6.13 9.39 -2.20
CA GLU A 52 7.56 9.65 -2.06
C GLU A 52 8.03 9.28 -0.67
N LYS A 53 9.19 8.66 -0.56
CA LYS A 53 9.85 8.35 0.69
C LYS A 53 11.31 8.80 0.63
N GLU A 54 11.71 9.64 1.59
CA GLU A 54 13.07 10.18 1.65
C GLU A 54 13.46 10.91 0.33
N GLY A 55 12.50 11.59 -0.31
CA GLY A 55 12.70 12.29 -1.58
C GLY A 55 12.75 11.40 -2.83
N ILE A 56 12.49 10.10 -2.67
CA ILE A 56 12.46 9.15 -3.79
C ILE A 56 11.01 8.79 -4.10
N GLU A 57 10.59 8.98 -5.36
CA GLU A 57 9.29 8.49 -5.82
C GLU A 57 9.29 6.96 -5.79
N ILE A 58 8.40 6.38 -4.99
CA ILE A 58 8.26 4.92 -4.84
C ILE A 58 7.07 4.35 -5.60
N ALA A 59 6.06 5.16 -5.86
CA ALA A 59 4.89 4.73 -6.62
C ALA A 59 4.07 5.91 -7.16
N LYS A 60 3.39 5.66 -8.28
CA LYS A 60 2.23 6.44 -8.74
C LYS A 60 0.98 5.62 -8.57
N VAL A 61 -0.07 6.24 -8.06
CA VAL A 61 -1.35 5.58 -7.81
C VAL A 61 -2.44 6.32 -8.59
N THR A 62 -3.05 5.61 -9.54
CA THR A 62 -4.11 6.13 -10.41
C THR A 62 -5.36 5.27 -10.36
N GLU A 63 -5.28 4.08 -9.75
CA GLU A 63 -6.36 3.11 -9.74
C GLU A 63 -7.46 3.51 -8.74
N PRO A 64 -8.70 3.72 -9.18
CA PRO A 64 -9.82 3.93 -8.27
C PRO A 64 -9.97 2.75 -7.29
N GLY A 65 -10.20 3.07 -6.03
CA GLY A 65 -10.25 2.09 -4.94
C GLY A 65 -8.91 1.87 -4.24
N ALA A 66 -7.81 2.45 -4.72
CA ALA A 66 -6.54 2.38 -4.00
C ALA A 66 -6.66 3.04 -2.63
N VAL A 67 -6.12 2.37 -1.62
CA VAL A 67 -6.13 2.83 -0.22
C VAL A 67 -4.79 3.45 0.12
N LEU A 68 -4.83 4.58 0.81
CA LEU A 68 -3.68 5.36 1.27
C LEU A 68 -3.80 5.65 2.77
N GLY A 69 -2.68 5.59 3.50
CA GLY A 69 -2.64 5.86 4.94
C GLY A 69 -3.06 4.68 5.82
N GLU A 70 -3.29 3.51 5.23
CA GLU A 70 -3.71 2.29 5.92
C GLU A 70 -2.67 1.77 6.93
N LEU A 71 -1.38 1.90 6.62
CA LEU A 71 -0.32 1.49 7.55
C LEU A 71 -0.33 2.34 8.82
N SER A 72 -0.48 3.66 8.66
CA SER A 72 -0.60 4.58 9.79
C SER A 72 -1.83 4.26 10.66
N ALA A 73 -2.96 3.96 10.02
CA ALA A 73 -4.21 3.66 10.71
C ALA A 73 -4.14 2.32 11.46
N LEU A 74 -3.67 1.25 10.80
CA LEU A 74 -3.64 -0.10 11.39
C LEU A 74 -2.56 -0.29 12.44
N LEU A 75 -1.40 0.37 12.28
CA LEU A 75 -0.25 0.22 13.18
C LEU A 75 -0.16 1.35 14.21
N ASP A 76 -1.12 2.25 14.22
CA ASP A 76 -1.18 3.42 15.11
C ASP A 76 0.12 4.25 15.10
N GLN A 77 0.71 4.45 13.92
CA GLN A 77 1.99 5.13 13.74
C GLN A 77 1.88 6.34 12.79
N SER A 78 2.93 7.13 12.69
CA SER A 78 3.04 8.20 11.71
C SER A 78 3.09 7.66 10.27
N HIS A 79 2.64 8.48 9.31
CA HIS A 79 2.78 8.17 7.88
C HIS A 79 4.27 7.97 7.53
N THR A 80 4.57 6.94 6.76
CA THR A 80 5.94 6.56 6.39
C THR A 80 6.43 7.19 5.09
N ALA A 81 5.54 7.89 4.38
CA ALA A 81 5.82 8.51 3.09
C ALA A 81 4.98 9.77 2.91
N ASP A 82 5.45 10.66 2.04
CA ASP A 82 4.68 11.78 1.55
C ASP A 82 3.76 11.31 0.42
N VAL A 83 2.54 11.85 0.38
CA VAL A 83 1.58 11.62 -0.69
C VAL A 83 1.16 12.96 -1.24
N ARG A 84 1.35 13.18 -2.54
CA ARG A 84 1.00 14.41 -3.25
C ARG A 84 0.12 14.10 -4.45
N THR A 85 -0.85 14.94 -4.71
CA THR A 85 -1.69 14.84 -5.92
C THR A 85 -0.91 15.29 -7.16
N LEU A 86 -1.05 14.55 -8.25
CA LEU A 86 -0.51 14.91 -9.58
C LEU A 86 -1.53 15.70 -10.40
N GLU A 87 -2.80 15.58 -10.07
CA GLU A 87 -3.94 16.27 -10.68
C GLU A 87 -5.04 16.42 -9.64
N THR A 88 -6.10 17.17 -9.96
CA THR A 88 -7.28 17.27 -9.10
C THR A 88 -7.82 15.87 -8.79
N SER A 89 -7.77 15.50 -7.53
CA SER A 89 -8.04 14.13 -7.07
C SER A 89 -9.12 14.12 -6.00
N GLN A 90 -9.97 13.10 -6.06
CA GLN A 90 -11.08 12.89 -5.13
C GLN A 90 -10.88 11.61 -4.33
N PHE A 91 -11.13 11.70 -3.02
CA PHE A 91 -10.98 10.57 -2.10
C PHE A 91 -12.23 10.40 -1.23
N ARG A 92 -12.55 9.15 -0.92
CA ARG A 92 -13.41 8.80 0.21
C ARG A 92 -12.54 8.74 1.46
N VAL A 93 -13.01 9.35 2.53
CA VAL A 93 -12.27 9.50 3.79
C VAL A 93 -12.85 8.54 4.83
N ALA A 94 -12.02 7.70 5.42
CA ALA A 94 -12.37 6.92 6.59
C ALA A 94 -11.46 7.31 7.76
N ARG A 95 -12.01 7.36 8.97
CA ARG A 95 -11.22 7.49 10.20
C ARG A 95 -10.67 6.11 10.59
N ALA A 96 -9.53 6.07 11.27
CA ALA A 96 -8.90 4.83 11.70
C ALA A 96 -9.83 3.96 12.54
N GLU A 97 -10.64 4.57 13.41
CA GLU A 97 -11.60 3.88 14.28
C GLU A 97 -12.64 3.08 13.47
N LEU A 98 -12.93 3.50 12.24
CA LEU A 98 -13.85 2.78 11.38
C LEU A 98 -13.37 1.36 11.05
N LEU A 99 -12.05 1.10 11.09
CA LEU A 99 -11.50 -0.24 10.87
C LEU A 99 -11.90 -1.21 11.99
N GLU A 100 -12.14 -0.71 13.20
CA GLU A 100 -12.61 -1.52 14.32
C GLU A 100 -14.12 -1.73 14.27
N GLU A 101 -14.86 -0.76 13.75
CA GLU A 101 -16.33 -0.74 13.74
C GLU A 101 -16.94 -1.39 12.50
N ASP A 102 -16.23 -1.41 11.38
CA ASP A 102 -16.75 -1.85 10.07
C ASP A 102 -15.93 -3.01 9.47
N PRO A 103 -16.38 -4.26 9.67
CA PRO A 103 -15.70 -5.42 9.13
C PRO A 103 -15.57 -5.41 7.59
N VAL A 104 -16.49 -4.76 6.88
CA VAL A 104 -16.45 -4.67 5.41
C VAL A 104 -15.27 -3.81 4.96
N ILE A 105 -15.09 -2.66 5.59
CA ILE A 105 -13.96 -1.76 5.31
C ILE A 105 -12.65 -2.40 5.76
N LEU A 106 -12.61 -3.02 6.92
CA LEU A 106 -11.42 -3.74 7.41
C LEU A 106 -10.98 -4.83 6.44
N LEU A 107 -11.89 -5.69 5.99
CA LEU A 107 -11.57 -6.76 5.05
C LEU A 107 -11.15 -6.23 3.68
N TYR A 108 -11.73 -5.10 3.24
CA TYR A 108 -11.30 -4.43 2.02
C TYR A 108 -9.85 -3.96 2.13
N VAL A 109 -9.50 -3.26 3.20
CA VAL A 109 -8.13 -2.80 3.45
C VAL A 109 -7.16 -3.99 3.57
N ALA A 110 -7.54 -5.03 4.31
CA ALA A 110 -6.74 -6.25 4.45
C ALA A 110 -6.45 -6.93 3.09
N ALA A 111 -7.45 -7.00 2.20
CA ALA A 111 -7.27 -7.57 0.86
C ALA A 111 -6.30 -6.74 0.00
N ILE A 112 -6.38 -5.41 0.07
CA ILE A 112 -5.43 -4.51 -0.62
C ILE A 112 -4.00 -4.74 -0.11
N LEU A 113 -3.82 -4.84 1.21
CA LEU A 113 -2.52 -5.10 1.83
C LEU A 113 -1.97 -6.48 1.46
N ALA A 114 -2.80 -7.51 1.49
CA ALA A 114 -2.42 -8.86 1.08
C ALA A 114 -1.95 -8.89 -0.38
N GLN A 115 -2.63 -8.17 -1.27
CA GLN A 115 -2.22 -8.04 -2.66
C GLN A 115 -0.89 -7.30 -2.79
N ARG A 116 -0.72 -6.17 -2.10
CA ARG A 116 0.54 -5.41 -2.11
C ARG A 116 1.70 -6.27 -1.63
N LEU A 117 1.49 -7.05 -0.57
CA LEU A 117 2.50 -7.99 -0.06
C LEU A 117 2.84 -9.07 -1.10
N ASN A 118 1.85 -9.64 -1.77
CA ASN A 118 2.06 -10.65 -2.81
C ASN A 118 2.86 -10.08 -3.99
N LEU A 119 2.54 -8.86 -4.45
CA LEU A 119 3.28 -8.20 -5.52
C LEU A 119 4.72 -7.88 -5.10
N ALA A 120 4.93 -7.37 -3.88
CA ALA A 120 6.25 -7.09 -3.34
C ALA A 120 7.10 -8.36 -3.23
N SER A 121 6.51 -9.47 -2.77
CA SER A 121 7.17 -10.78 -2.70
C SER A 121 7.57 -11.28 -4.09
N GLY A 122 6.70 -11.13 -5.09
CA GLY A 122 7.01 -11.49 -6.48
C GLY A 122 8.18 -10.67 -7.03
N ALA A 123 8.18 -9.36 -6.83
CA ALA A 123 9.28 -8.48 -7.26
C ALA A 123 10.61 -8.84 -6.56
N LEU A 124 10.57 -9.23 -5.29
CA LEU A 124 11.75 -9.69 -4.55
C LEU A 124 12.32 -10.98 -5.12
N ILE A 125 11.47 -11.95 -5.48
CA ILE A 125 11.89 -13.20 -6.11
C ILE A 125 12.56 -12.93 -7.47
N GLU A 126 11.96 -12.06 -8.29
CA GLU A 126 12.52 -11.66 -9.57
C GLU A 126 13.89 -10.98 -9.41
N LEU A 127 14.02 -10.06 -8.46
CA LEU A 127 15.27 -9.39 -8.13
C LEU A 127 16.35 -10.40 -7.69
N LYS A 128 15.99 -11.38 -6.86
CA LYS A 128 16.91 -12.46 -6.46
C LYS A 128 17.41 -13.25 -7.67
N GLY A 129 16.54 -13.59 -8.60
CA GLY A 129 16.92 -14.29 -9.85
C GLY A 129 17.91 -13.48 -10.68
N GLN A 130 17.67 -12.18 -10.83
CA GLN A 130 18.57 -11.29 -11.58
C GLN A 130 19.95 -11.13 -10.92
N VAL A 131 20.01 -11.08 -9.58
CA VAL A 131 21.26 -10.96 -8.82
C VAL A 131 22.13 -12.21 -8.95
N GLN A 132 21.55 -13.40 -9.03
CA GLN A 132 22.28 -14.65 -9.22
C GLN A 132 22.93 -14.75 -10.61
N LEU A 133 22.35 -14.09 -11.62
CA LEU A 133 22.88 -14.05 -12.98
C LEU A 133 24.03 -13.06 -13.18
N HIS A 134 24.20 -12.07 -12.32
CA HIS A 134 25.21 -11.01 -12.42
C HIS A 134 26.13 -10.94 -11.20
N HIS A 135 27.18 -11.74 -11.20
CA HIS A 135 28.15 -11.88 -10.08
C HIS A 135 28.86 -10.59 -9.62
N ILE A 136 28.89 -9.53 -10.44
CA ILE A 136 29.63 -8.28 -10.16
C ILE A 136 28.80 -7.22 -9.44
N VAL A 137 27.50 -7.17 -9.66
CA VAL A 137 26.57 -6.22 -9.00
C VAL A 137 25.99 -6.83 -7.69
N GLY A 138 26.24 -8.13 -7.48
CA GLY A 138 25.55 -8.95 -6.48
C GLY A 138 25.78 -8.59 -5.01
N LYS A 139 26.92 -7.97 -4.64
CA LYS A 139 27.22 -7.77 -3.20
C LYS A 139 26.34 -6.71 -2.52
N SER A 140 26.05 -5.60 -3.19
CA SER A 140 25.24 -4.51 -2.60
C SER A 140 23.74 -4.84 -2.65
N ILE A 141 23.28 -5.41 -3.76
CA ILE A 141 21.90 -5.87 -3.94
C ILE A 141 21.62 -7.07 -3.02
N GLY A 142 22.56 -8.01 -2.87
CA GLY A 142 22.42 -9.14 -1.96
C GLY A 142 22.23 -8.74 -0.50
N LYS A 143 22.87 -7.66 -0.04
CA LYS A 143 22.64 -7.11 1.30
C LYS A 143 21.24 -6.52 1.46
N ALA A 144 20.74 -5.80 0.45
CA ALA A 144 19.40 -5.22 0.48
C ALA A 144 18.31 -6.31 0.49
N VAL A 145 18.48 -7.34 -0.35
CA VAL A 145 17.58 -8.51 -0.41
C VAL A 145 17.58 -9.24 0.94
N LYS A 146 18.74 -9.51 1.54
CA LYS A 146 18.85 -10.17 2.84
C LYS A 146 18.17 -9.37 3.95
N LYS A 147 18.37 -8.05 3.98
CA LYS A 147 17.70 -7.18 4.96
C LYS A 147 16.17 -7.20 4.81
N MET A 148 15.69 -7.29 3.58
CA MET A 148 14.24 -7.36 3.32
C MET A 148 13.66 -8.72 3.74
N GLU A 149 14.41 -9.83 3.54
CA GLU A 149 14.05 -11.14 4.07
C GLU A 149 13.97 -11.16 5.60
N GLU A 150 14.97 -10.59 6.27
CA GLU A 150 14.99 -10.46 7.73
C GLU A 150 13.78 -9.67 8.25
N LEU A 151 13.40 -8.59 7.57
CA LEU A 151 12.22 -7.79 7.92
C LEU A 151 10.90 -8.55 7.70
N LEU A 152 10.79 -9.30 6.62
CA LEU A 152 9.59 -10.12 6.34
C LEU A 152 9.48 -11.27 7.35
N SER A 153 10.57 -11.96 7.67
CA SER A 153 10.60 -13.02 8.69
C SER A 153 10.22 -12.48 10.07
N ALA A 154 10.64 -11.27 10.42
CA ALA A 154 10.27 -10.62 11.68
C ALA A 154 8.75 -10.36 11.82
N THR A 155 8.01 -10.34 10.72
CA THR A 155 6.54 -10.24 10.71
C THR A 155 5.84 -11.59 10.66
N GLY A 156 6.57 -12.71 10.79
CA GLY A 156 6.05 -14.09 10.72
C GLY A 156 5.78 -14.58 9.29
N ALA A 157 6.25 -13.85 8.28
CA ALA A 157 6.16 -14.25 6.89
C ALA A 157 7.49 -14.90 6.46
N ASP A 158 7.56 -16.22 6.51
CA ASP A 158 8.68 -16.96 5.94
C ASP A 158 8.53 -17.03 4.41
N LEU A 159 9.49 -16.44 3.69
CA LEU A 159 9.62 -16.65 2.27
C LEU A 159 10.12 -18.09 2.04
N VAL A 160 9.19 -19.01 1.82
CA VAL A 160 9.56 -20.38 1.41
C VAL A 160 10.06 -20.33 -0.03
N TYR A 161 11.37 -20.34 -0.18
CA TYR A 161 12.02 -20.56 -1.47
C TYR A 161 11.88 -22.05 -1.82
N ALA A 162 11.03 -22.37 -2.76
CA ALA A 162 11.10 -23.67 -3.43
C ALA A 162 12.26 -23.59 -4.45
N PRO A 163 13.35 -24.34 -4.28
CA PRO A 163 14.36 -24.43 -5.32
C PRO A 163 13.70 -25.04 -6.57
N GLY A 164 13.79 -24.31 -7.66
CA GLY A 164 13.16 -24.66 -8.93
C GLY A 164 13.55 -26.05 -9.43
N ILE A 165 12.57 -26.67 -10.04
CA ILE A 165 12.73 -27.78 -10.97
C ILE A 165 13.36 -27.23 -12.26
#